data_0d2e283ca50409ef1dedd9b8b999af68
#
_entry.id   0d2e283ca50409ef1dedd9b8b999af68
#
_cell.length_a   1.000
_cell.length_b   1.000
_cell.length_c   1.000
_cell.angle_alpha   90.00
_cell.angle_beta   90.00
_cell.angle_gamma   90.00
#
_symmetry.space_group_name_H-M   'P 1'
#
loop_
_entity.id
_entity.type
_entity.pdbx_description
1 polymer ?
#
loop_
_entity_poly.entity_id
_entity_poly.type
_entity_poly.pdbx_seq_one_letter_code
_entity_poly.pdbx_strand_id
1 'polypeptide(L)'
;DDFGNKTEMSYKDINITNETTKCSIDTISDTSIPHSNYNIVLTTKSQNTVYYKWQDSKGEFITTYTKYNGKSIDTSADIQTSNLDGTYKLICTVIPPSGKANKVEVERYFAFDNSAPKISVKPLNVGTYSENQTISVIGSDLSGIKDGYAKVVNPDGSAIDGLEEFKLDVTDDAISQNINISDIPSGAYALSVRMTDKNGLEATAKSDIFYIRNSMPTTDVSLITDLTYRDKPLISSEDYKLKIDVSEDFKNADNTENQNLYYRVSNTVDTYGEWIKAGAVNKTDTGLT
;
A
#
# COMPACT_ATOMS: atom_id res chain seq x y z
N ASP A 1 6.57 68.52 55.21
CA ASP A 1 7.29 68.36 56.47
C ASP A 1 6.75 69.37 57.46
N ASP A 2 7.25 69.36 58.66
CA ASP A 2 6.88 70.30 59.76
C ASP A 2 7.19 71.74 59.45
N PHE A 3 7.93 72.07 58.39
CA PHE A 3 8.26 73.38 57.89
C PHE A 3 7.37 73.84 56.70
N GLY A 4 6.34 73.12 56.39
CA GLY A 4 5.38 73.49 55.35
C GLY A 4 5.85 73.23 53.92
N ASN A 5 6.92 72.47 53.71
CA ASN A 5 7.37 72.07 52.38
C ASN A 5 6.45 70.96 51.82
N LYS A 6 5.77 71.24 50.71
CA LYS A 6 4.95 70.28 49.99
C LYS A 6 5.68 69.84 48.72
N THR A 7 5.82 68.57 48.54
CA THR A 7 6.26 67.96 47.26
C THR A 7 5.03 67.46 46.53
N GLU A 8 4.69 68.06 45.42
CA GLU A 8 3.69 67.55 44.52
C GLU A 8 4.35 66.53 43.57
N MET A 9 3.94 65.27 43.68
CA MET A 9 4.21 64.26 42.65
C MET A 9 3.02 64.23 41.67
N SER A 10 3.22 64.71 40.44
CA SER A 10 2.29 64.53 39.37
C SER A 10 2.58 63.17 38.72
N TYR A 11 1.69 62.24 38.84
CA TYR A 11 1.72 61.05 38.02
C TYR A 11 1.10 61.40 36.64
N LYS A 12 1.87 61.24 35.57
CA LYS A 12 1.33 61.26 34.24
C LYS A 12 0.33 60.08 34.15
N ASP A 13 -0.78 60.30 33.47
CA ASP A 13 -1.88 59.36 33.28
C ASP A 13 -1.42 57.92 33.15
N ILE A 14 -1.70 57.12 34.19
CA ILE A 14 -1.52 55.68 34.11
C ILE A 14 -2.74 55.16 33.33
N ASN A 15 -2.54 54.95 32.03
CA ASN A 15 -3.55 54.31 31.22
C ASN A 15 -3.56 52.80 31.56
N ILE A 16 -4.41 52.40 32.50
CA ILE A 16 -4.67 50.99 32.80
C ILE A 16 -5.58 50.49 31.69
N THR A 17 -4.99 50.04 30.61
CA THR A 17 -5.73 49.27 29.60
C THR A 17 -5.98 47.87 30.14
N ASN A 18 -7.20 47.60 30.52
CA ASN A 18 -7.68 46.25 30.94
C ASN A 18 -7.82 45.31 29.72
N GLU A 19 -6.95 45.48 28.73
CA GLU A 19 -7.00 44.68 27.50
C GLU A 19 -6.25 43.36 27.72
N THR A 20 -7.02 42.27 27.74
CA THR A 20 -6.47 40.91 27.73
C THR A 20 -5.64 40.70 26.48
N THR A 21 -4.39 40.30 26.65
CA THR A 21 -3.54 39.85 25.54
C THR A 21 -4.17 38.66 24.88
N LYS A 22 -4.46 38.79 23.59
CA LYS A 22 -5.07 37.71 22.79
C LYS A 22 -4.19 37.39 21.61
N CYS A 23 -4.18 36.12 21.22
CA CYS A 23 -3.61 35.64 19.97
C CYS A 23 -4.50 34.54 19.43
N SER A 24 -4.67 34.49 18.11
CA SER A 24 -5.26 33.33 17.43
C SER A 24 -4.17 32.65 16.59
N ILE A 25 -4.34 31.36 16.42
CA ILE A 25 -3.54 30.49 15.53
C ILE A 25 -4.50 30.09 14.42
N ASP A 26 -4.36 30.73 13.26
CA ASP A 26 -5.31 30.62 12.15
C ASP A 26 -4.71 29.81 10.99
N THR A 27 -5.50 28.95 10.40
CA THR A 27 -5.19 28.20 9.15
C THR A 27 -6.50 27.95 8.42
N ILE A 28 -6.42 27.82 7.10
CA ILE A 28 -7.58 27.51 6.25
C ILE A 28 -7.97 26.03 6.28
N SER A 29 -7.03 25.14 6.68
CA SER A 29 -7.24 23.68 6.72
C SER A 29 -7.76 23.25 8.08
N ASP A 30 -8.61 22.21 8.08
CA ASP A 30 -9.01 21.54 9.32
C ASP A 30 -7.81 20.81 9.93
N THR A 31 -7.42 21.21 11.13
CA THR A 31 -6.23 20.69 11.80
C THR A 31 -6.43 19.32 12.46
N SER A 32 -7.66 18.81 12.49
CA SER A 32 -7.98 17.45 12.93
C SER A 32 -7.84 16.41 11.81
N ILE A 33 -7.82 16.86 10.56
CA ILE A 33 -7.60 16.00 9.39
C ILE A 33 -6.12 16.04 9.06
N PRO A 34 -5.44 14.88 8.90
CA PRO A 34 -4.02 14.86 8.58
C PRO A 34 -3.73 15.47 7.20
N HIS A 35 -2.77 16.40 7.17
CA HIS A 35 -2.28 17.03 5.95
C HIS A 35 -0.76 16.93 5.87
N SER A 36 -0.22 17.01 4.66
CA SER A 36 1.24 17.01 4.48
C SER A 36 1.90 18.29 5.01
N ASN A 37 1.20 19.42 4.97
CA ASN A 37 1.66 20.71 5.49
C ASN A 37 0.50 21.65 5.83
N TYR A 38 0.83 22.73 6.53
CA TYR A 38 -0.08 23.84 6.85
C TYR A 38 0.58 25.17 6.58
N ASN A 39 -0.25 26.15 6.23
CA ASN A 39 0.09 27.56 6.26
C ASN A 39 -0.63 28.22 7.44
N ILE A 40 0.13 28.71 8.42
CA ILE A 40 -0.40 29.20 9.70
C ILE A 40 -0.13 30.69 9.85
N VAL A 41 -1.15 31.43 10.24
CA VAL A 41 -1.04 32.86 10.56
C VAL A 41 -1.31 33.07 12.06
N LEU A 42 -0.42 33.80 12.72
CA LEU A 42 -0.61 34.19 14.10
C LEU A 42 -1.14 35.61 14.13
N THR A 43 -2.38 35.77 14.61
CA THR A 43 -3.02 37.09 14.70
C THR A 43 -3.02 37.60 16.12
N THR A 44 -2.45 38.76 16.33
CA THR A 44 -2.41 39.48 17.63
C THR A 44 -2.37 40.99 17.42
N LYS A 45 -2.45 41.75 18.48
CA LYS A 45 -2.23 43.22 18.40
C LYS A 45 -0.82 43.52 17.94
N SER A 46 -0.65 44.54 17.10
CA SER A 46 0.62 44.93 16.46
C SER A 46 1.77 45.27 17.43
N GLN A 47 1.44 45.60 18.65
CA GLN A 47 2.42 45.94 19.69
C GLN A 47 2.99 44.72 20.44
N ASN A 48 2.36 43.56 20.28
CA ASN A 48 2.81 42.34 20.95
C ASN A 48 3.98 41.68 20.21
N THR A 49 4.89 41.10 20.97
CA THR A 49 5.93 40.23 20.42
C THR A 49 5.49 38.78 20.57
N VAL A 50 5.54 38.02 19.49
CA VAL A 50 5.13 36.62 19.49
C VAL A 50 6.34 35.75 19.24
N TYR A 51 6.44 34.67 20.01
CA TYR A 51 7.36 33.56 19.78
C TYR A 51 6.54 32.29 19.68
N TYR A 52 7.02 31.32 18.91
CA TYR A 52 6.38 30.01 18.81
C TYR A 52 7.40 28.87 18.84
N LYS A 53 6.94 27.69 19.17
CA LYS A 53 7.70 26.42 19.11
C LYS A 53 6.77 25.25 18.91
N TRP A 54 7.33 24.17 18.45
CA TRP A 54 6.59 22.92 18.21
C TRP A 54 6.91 21.87 19.25
N GLN A 55 5.92 21.04 19.55
CA GLN A 55 5.99 19.92 20.48
C GLN A 55 5.34 18.68 19.83
N ASP A 56 5.95 17.52 19.98
CA ASP A 56 5.40 16.26 19.51
C ASP A 56 4.30 15.71 20.44
N SER A 57 3.71 14.55 20.07
CA SER A 57 2.67 13.89 20.87
C SER A 57 3.15 13.37 22.24
N LYS A 58 4.46 13.24 22.44
CA LYS A 58 5.05 12.80 23.71
C LYS A 58 5.38 13.97 24.64
N GLY A 59 5.18 15.20 24.17
CA GLY A 59 5.49 16.40 24.91
C GLY A 59 6.93 16.90 24.73
N GLU A 60 7.69 16.29 23.81
CA GLU A 60 9.06 16.71 23.52
C GLU A 60 9.06 17.89 22.54
N PHE A 61 9.92 18.87 22.79
CA PHE A 61 10.06 20.00 21.88
C PHE A 61 10.94 19.63 20.70
N ILE A 62 10.37 19.76 19.49
CA ILE A 62 11.07 19.50 18.22
C ILE A 62 11.73 20.76 17.65
N THR A 63 11.34 21.95 18.15
CA THR A 63 11.99 23.23 17.81
C THR A 63 12.29 24.05 19.03
N THR A 64 13.20 25.03 18.90
CA THR A 64 13.42 26.11 19.86
C THR A 64 12.39 27.22 19.63
N TYR A 65 12.38 28.23 20.52
CA TYR A 65 11.54 29.42 20.32
C TYR A 65 11.98 30.20 19.08
N THR A 66 11.06 30.37 18.14
CA THR A 66 11.24 31.21 16.95
C THR A 66 10.41 32.49 17.10
N LYS A 67 11.00 33.62 16.80
CA LYS A 67 10.27 34.91 16.79
C LYS A 67 9.40 34.98 15.54
N TYR A 68 8.10 35.21 15.73
CA TYR A 68 7.18 35.42 14.62
C TYR A 68 7.44 36.77 13.94
N ASN A 69 7.56 36.76 12.63
CA ASN A 69 7.92 37.92 11.81
C ASN A 69 6.71 38.58 11.10
N GLY A 70 5.50 38.15 11.42
CA GLY A 70 4.26 38.62 10.77
C GLY A 70 3.91 37.96 9.45
N LYS A 71 4.72 37.01 8.95
CA LYS A 71 4.44 36.25 7.75
C LYS A 71 3.83 34.89 8.08
N SER A 72 3.09 34.31 7.14
CA SER A 72 2.60 32.94 7.28
C SER A 72 3.74 31.97 7.59
N ILE A 73 3.52 31.07 8.54
CA ILE A 73 4.41 29.95 8.85
C ILE A 73 4.05 28.82 7.89
N ASP A 74 4.94 28.52 6.95
CA ASP A 74 4.87 27.33 6.13
C ASP A 74 5.54 26.19 6.90
N THR A 75 4.76 25.20 7.33
CA THR A 75 5.26 24.12 8.17
C THR A 75 6.25 23.21 7.44
N SER A 76 6.20 23.11 6.12
CA SER A 76 7.16 22.34 5.33
C SER A 76 8.59 22.92 5.44
N ALA A 77 8.70 24.23 5.51
CA ALA A 77 9.97 24.93 5.67
C ALA A 77 10.38 25.07 7.15
N ASP A 78 9.41 25.24 8.05
CA ASP A 78 9.66 25.56 9.47
C ASP A 78 10.10 24.32 10.28
N ILE A 79 9.45 23.18 10.07
CA ILE A 79 9.69 21.93 10.82
C ILE A 79 9.99 20.71 9.95
N GLN A 80 10.21 20.90 8.64
CA GLN A 80 10.53 19.83 7.69
C GLN A 80 9.50 18.69 7.75
N THR A 81 8.22 19.01 7.53
CA THR A 81 7.08 18.11 7.70
C THR A 81 7.14 16.82 6.89
N SER A 82 7.97 16.76 5.84
CA SER A 82 8.15 15.54 5.02
C SER A 82 8.49 14.26 5.80
N ASN A 83 8.88 14.41 7.07
CA ASN A 83 9.23 13.30 7.96
C ASN A 83 8.29 13.20 9.17
N LEU A 84 7.19 13.96 9.18
CA LEU A 84 6.29 14.02 10.34
C LEU A 84 4.97 13.33 10.05
N ASP A 85 4.64 12.34 10.87
CA ASP A 85 3.34 11.70 10.93
C ASP A 85 2.77 11.82 12.33
N GLY A 86 1.44 11.96 12.42
CA GLY A 86 0.74 12.07 13.69
C GLY A 86 0.46 13.50 14.14
N THR A 87 0.18 13.69 15.42
CA THR A 87 -0.28 14.96 15.96
C THR A 87 0.84 15.74 16.65
N TYR A 88 0.97 16.99 16.26
CA TYR A 88 1.94 17.96 16.83
C TYR A 88 1.22 19.16 17.36
N LYS A 89 1.83 19.83 18.34
CA LYS A 89 1.28 21.00 18.98
C LYS A 89 2.14 22.23 18.71
N LEU A 90 1.54 23.30 18.17
CA LEU A 90 2.13 24.62 18.08
C LEU A 90 1.80 25.39 19.37
N ILE A 91 2.82 25.87 20.04
CA ILE A 91 2.71 26.71 21.25
C ILE A 91 3.21 28.11 20.92
N CYS A 92 2.31 29.08 21.03
CA CYS A 92 2.63 30.50 20.81
C CYS A 92 2.70 31.25 22.15
N THR A 93 3.79 31.89 22.40
CA THR A 93 3.99 32.78 23.57
C THR A 93 3.88 34.21 23.12
N VAL A 94 2.89 34.93 23.62
CA VAL A 94 2.62 36.35 23.31
C VAL A 94 3.08 37.22 24.47
N ILE A 95 3.95 38.18 24.20
CA ILE A 95 4.49 39.09 25.17
C ILE A 95 3.96 40.49 24.86
N PRO A 96 3.09 41.06 25.72
CA PRO A 96 2.61 42.42 25.55
C PRO A 96 3.70 43.48 25.87
N PRO A 97 3.49 44.74 25.49
CA PRO A 97 4.41 45.82 25.81
C PRO A 97 4.66 46.02 27.32
N SER A 98 3.69 45.61 28.16
CA SER A 98 3.82 45.61 29.62
C SER A 98 4.84 44.62 30.18
N GLY A 99 5.42 43.81 29.34
CA GLY A 99 6.53 42.92 29.65
C GLY A 99 6.19 41.47 29.88
N LYS A 100 7.22 40.64 30.12
CA LYS A 100 7.15 39.18 30.20
C LYS A 100 6.26 38.64 31.33
N ALA A 101 6.06 39.43 32.39
CA ALA A 101 5.20 39.00 33.51
C ALA A 101 3.75 38.78 33.09
N ASN A 102 3.30 39.41 32.00
CA ASN A 102 1.94 39.34 31.47
C ASN A 102 1.87 38.48 30.17
N LYS A 103 2.85 37.60 29.94
CA LYS A 103 2.83 36.70 28.79
C LYS A 103 1.60 35.79 28.83
N VAL A 104 1.09 35.48 27.62
CA VAL A 104 0.02 34.53 27.43
C VAL A 104 0.51 33.42 26.49
N GLU A 105 0.16 32.17 26.77
CA GLU A 105 0.44 31.05 25.91
C GLU A 105 -0.89 30.57 25.28
N VAL A 106 -0.85 30.33 23.96
CA VAL A 106 -1.96 29.79 23.18
C VAL A 106 -1.42 28.58 22.42
N GLU A 107 -2.19 27.53 22.40
CA GLU A 107 -1.79 26.29 21.72
C GLU A 107 -2.86 25.81 20.73
N ARG A 108 -2.41 25.10 19.68
CA ARG A 108 -3.25 24.41 18.72
C ARG A 108 -2.56 23.15 18.24
N TYR A 109 -3.37 22.09 18.05
CA TYR A 109 -2.90 20.82 17.52
C TYR A 109 -3.07 20.76 16.00
N PHE A 110 -2.13 20.08 15.35
CA PHE A 110 -2.08 19.86 13.91
C PHE A 110 -1.77 18.41 13.64
N ALA A 111 -2.57 17.76 12.79
CA ALA A 111 -2.32 16.39 12.35
C ALA A 111 -1.54 16.40 11.03
N PHE A 112 -0.40 15.71 10.99
CA PHE A 112 0.44 15.56 9.80
C PHE A 112 0.40 14.13 9.29
N ASP A 113 0.50 13.97 7.97
CA ASP A 113 0.68 12.70 7.31
C ASP A 113 1.51 12.89 6.03
N ASN A 114 2.70 12.29 6.04
CA ASN A 114 3.65 12.30 4.94
C ASN A 114 4.13 10.88 4.58
N SER A 115 3.42 9.88 5.07
CA SER A 115 3.63 8.47 4.72
C SER A 115 2.76 8.06 3.55
N ALA A 116 3.29 7.22 2.67
CA ALA A 116 2.49 6.59 1.63
C ALA A 116 1.64 5.44 2.21
N PRO A 117 0.52 5.05 1.55
CA PRO A 117 -0.35 3.98 1.99
C PRO A 117 0.37 2.67 2.31
N LYS A 118 -0.07 1.99 3.36
CA LYS A 118 0.35 0.62 3.68
C LYS A 118 -0.55 -0.36 2.94
N ILE A 119 0.07 -1.22 2.12
CA ILE A 119 -0.66 -2.17 1.26
C ILE A 119 -0.25 -3.59 1.63
N SER A 120 -1.24 -4.47 1.79
CA SER A 120 -1.07 -5.92 1.90
C SER A 120 -1.87 -6.62 0.81
N VAL A 121 -1.21 -7.47 0.02
CA VAL A 121 -1.82 -8.22 -1.07
C VAL A 121 -1.44 -9.69 -0.93
N LYS A 122 -2.41 -10.56 -0.63
CA LYS A 122 -2.12 -11.97 -0.31
C LYS A 122 -3.10 -12.91 -1.01
N PRO A 123 -2.62 -13.85 -1.85
CA PRO A 123 -3.43 -14.96 -2.30
C PRO A 123 -3.88 -15.81 -1.10
N LEU A 124 -5.15 -16.22 -1.07
CA LEU A 124 -5.67 -17.07 0.01
C LEU A 124 -5.26 -18.54 -0.14
N ASN A 125 -5.00 -18.99 -1.38
CA ASN A 125 -4.63 -20.37 -1.71
C ASN A 125 -3.26 -20.41 -2.37
N VAL A 126 -2.21 -20.16 -1.61
CA VAL A 126 -0.83 -20.20 -2.12
C VAL A 126 -0.44 -21.62 -2.54
N GLY A 127 0.13 -21.76 -3.72
CA GLY A 127 0.68 -23.03 -4.22
C GLY A 127 -0.33 -24.03 -4.75
N THR A 128 -1.62 -23.71 -4.77
CA THR A 128 -2.66 -24.56 -5.39
C THR A 128 -3.06 -24.04 -6.76
N TYR A 129 -3.26 -24.96 -7.70
CA TYR A 129 -3.82 -24.66 -9.00
C TYR A 129 -5.34 -24.70 -8.93
N SER A 130 -6.00 -23.66 -9.43
CA SER A 130 -7.45 -23.58 -9.43
C SER A 130 -7.94 -22.81 -10.67
N GLU A 131 -9.17 -23.06 -11.08
CA GLU A 131 -9.83 -22.26 -12.14
C GLU A 131 -9.98 -20.79 -11.74
N ASN A 132 -10.00 -20.53 -10.44
CA ASN A 132 -10.04 -19.19 -9.89
C ASN A 132 -9.13 -19.08 -8.65
N GLN A 133 -8.69 -17.87 -8.36
CA GLN A 133 -7.93 -17.55 -7.16
C GLN A 133 -8.55 -16.34 -6.46
N THR A 134 -8.63 -16.42 -5.15
CA THR A 134 -9.06 -15.29 -4.32
C THR A 134 -7.87 -14.63 -3.67
N ILE A 135 -7.76 -13.32 -3.84
CA ILE A 135 -6.65 -12.52 -3.33
C ILE A 135 -7.21 -11.48 -2.36
N SER A 136 -6.73 -11.50 -1.13
CA SER A 136 -7.06 -10.49 -0.13
C SER A 136 -6.21 -9.24 -0.37
N VAL A 137 -6.87 -8.09 -0.47
CA VAL A 137 -6.23 -6.77 -0.60
C VAL A 137 -6.67 -5.91 0.56
N ILE A 138 -5.69 -5.41 1.31
CA ILE A 138 -5.90 -4.51 2.44
C ILE A 138 -5.02 -3.29 2.24
N GLY A 139 -5.61 -2.11 2.34
CA GLY A 139 -4.92 -0.82 2.28
C GLY A 139 -5.40 0.12 3.35
N SER A 140 -4.48 0.81 4.01
CA SER A 140 -4.80 1.82 5.02
C SER A 140 -3.76 2.93 5.02
N ASP A 141 -4.20 4.10 5.44
CA ASP A 141 -3.36 5.26 5.58
C ASP A 141 -3.87 6.19 6.69
N LEU A 142 -3.02 7.08 7.24
CA LEU A 142 -3.38 8.00 8.32
C LEU A 142 -4.34 9.08 7.83
N SER A 143 -4.12 9.63 6.62
CA SER A 143 -5.02 10.57 5.96
C SER A 143 -6.22 9.89 5.32
N GLY A 144 -6.17 8.58 5.17
CA GLY A 144 -7.15 7.73 4.50
C GLY A 144 -6.83 7.51 3.02
N ILE A 145 -7.35 6.42 2.48
CA ILE A 145 -7.20 6.07 1.06
C ILE A 145 -8.16 6.90 0.21
N LYS A 146 -7.64 7.51 -0.84
CA LYS A 146 -8.40 8.22 -1.86
C LYS A 146 -8.83 7.30 -3.00
N ASP A 147 -7.86 6.57 -3.56
CA ASP A 147 -8.05 5.69 -4.71
C ASP A 147 -7.17 4.44 -4.60
N GLY A 148 -7.67 3.33 -5.16
CA GLY A 148 -6.93 2.09 -5.30
C GLY A 148 -7.22 1.41 -6.63
N TYR A 149 -6.20 0.78 -7.21
CA TYR A 149 -6.28 0.05 -8.47
C TYR A 149 -5.51 -1.25 -8.38
N ALA A 150 -5.99 -2.27 -9.08
CA ALA A 150 -5.31 -3.56 -9.15
C ALA A 150 -5.21 -4.04 -10.60
N LYS A 151 -4.15 -4.76 -10.91
CA LYS A 151 -3.89 -5.34 -12.22
C LYS A 151 -3.23 -6.71 -12.06
N VAL A 152 -3.71 -7.70 -12.82
CA VAL A 152 -3.03 -8.99 -12.93
C VAL A 152 -1.79 -8.82 -13.83
N VAL A 153 -0.67 -9.30 -13.38
CA VAL A 153 0.63 -9.16 -14.05
C VAL A 153 1.36 -10.50 -14.10
N ASN A 154 2.36 -10.61 -14.97
CA ASN A 154 3.30 -11.73 -14.96
C ASN A 154 4.08 -11.78 -13.62
N PRO A 155 4.66 -12.93 -13.26
CA PRO A 155 5.45 -13.05 -12.04
C PRO A 155 6.59 -12.03 -11.89
N ASP A 156 7.18 -11.58 -13.01
CA ASP A 156 8.21 -10.54 -13.05
C ASP A 156 7.65 -9.12 -12.90
N GLY A 157 6.32 -8.96 -12.92
CA GLY A 157 5.62 -7.67 -12.83
C GLY A 157 5.30 -7.03 -14.18
N SER A 158 5.66 -7.64 -15.30
CA SER A 158 5.32 -7.14 -16.62
C SER A 158 3.81 -7.26 -16.90
N ALA A 159 3.29 -6.34 -17.72
CA ALA A 159 1.88 -6.33 -18.10
C ALA A 159 1.54 -7.56 -18.97
N ILE A 160 0.30 -7.99 -18.89
CA ILE A 160 -0.29 -9.02 -19.73
C ILE A 160 -1.24 -8.36 -20.71
N ASP A 161 -1.08 -8.64 -22.01
CA ASP A 161 -1.93 -8.08 -23.04
C ASP A 161 -3.39 -8.48 -22.82
N GLY A 162 -4.30 -7.52 -22.94
CA GLY A 162 -5.73 -7.73 -22.79
C GLY A 162 -6.24 -7.80 -21.33
N LEU A 163 -5.36 -7.72 -20.33
CA LEU A 163 -5.77 -7.59 -18.92
C LEU A 163 -5.60 -6.14 -18.44
N GLU A 164 -6.72 -5.47 -18.27
CA GLU A 164 -6.76 -4.08 -17.87
C GLU A 164 -6.69 -3.91 -16.34
N GLU A 165 -6.26 -2.73 -15.91
CA GLU A 165 -6.34 -2.30 -14.51
C GLU A 165 -7.80 -2.09 -14.11
N PHE A 166 -8.20 -2.48 -12.91
CA PHE A 166 -9.53 -2.25 -12.36
C PHE A 166 -9.47 -1.53 -11.03
N LYS A 167 -10.52 -0.76 -10.77
CA LYS A 167 -10.63 0.05 -9.56
C LYS A 167 -11.02 -0.81 -8.36
N LEU A 168 -10.42 -0.51 -7.19
CA LEU A 168 -10.77 -1.08 -5.90
C LEU A 168 -11.80 -0.21 -5.17
N ASP A 169 -12.65 -0.83 -4.36
CA ASP A 169 -13.64 -0.12 -3.57
C ASP A 169 -12.99 0.45 -2.30
N VAL A 170 -13.15 1.76 -2.11
CA VAL A 170 -12.74 2.46 -0.90
C VAL A 170 -13.96 2.60 0.00
N THR A 171 -13.87 2.08 1.22
CA THR A 171 -14.90 2.18 2.24
C THR A 171 -14.28 2.66 3.55
N ASP A 172 -14.89 3.68 4.17
CA ASP A 172 -14.39 4.28 5.41
C ASP A 172 -12.89 4.66 5.34
N ASP A 173 -12.51 5.28 4.21
CA ASP A 173 -11.13 5.73 3.94
C ASP A 173 -10.06 4.62 3.92
N ALA A 174 -10.49 3.38 3.72
CA ALA A 174 -9.62 2.19 3.63
C ALA A 174 -10.07 1.26 2.50
N ILE A 175 -9.21 0.30 2.16
CA ILE A 175 -9.55 -0.81 1.26
C ILE A 175 -9.41 -2.12 2.04
N SER A 176 -10.47 -2.92 2.04
CA SER A 176 -10.47 -4.27 2.62
C SER A 176 -11.43 -5.14 1.81
N GLN A 177 -10.90 -5.86 0.81
CA GLN A 177 -11.73 -6.68 -0.07
C GLN A 177 -10.99 -7.92 -0.54
N ASN A 178 -11.78 -8.93 -0.93
CA ASN A 178 -11.29 -10.12 -1.60
C ASN A 178 -11.61 -10.02 -3.10
N ILE A 179 -10.58 -10.19 -3.92
CA ILE A 179 -10.68 -10.13 -5.37
C ILE A 179 -10.64 -11.56 -5.90
N ASN A 180 -11.65 -11.94 -6.66
CA ASN A 180 -11.67 -13.21 -7.35
C ASN A 180 -11.10 -13.04 -8.77
N ILE A 181 -10.02 -13.74 -9.06
CA ILE A 181 -9.40 -13.79 -10.40
C ILE A 181 -9.82 -15.08 -11.06
N SER A 182 -10.56 -14.96 -12.14
CA SER A 182 -11.04 -16.07 -12.99
C SER A 182 -10.95 -15.67 -14.46
N ASP A 183 -11.26 -16.59 -15.36
CA ASP A 183 -11.41 -16.36 -16.80
C ASP A 183 -10.15 -15.81 -17.51
N ILE A 184 -8.98 -16.07 -16.92
CA ILE A 184 -7.69 -15.80 -17.55
C ILE A 184 -7.01 -17.10 -17.96
N PRO A 185 -6.11 -17.11 -18.95
CA PRO A 185 -5.41 -18.31 -19.39
C PRO A 185 -4.72 -19.05 -18.23
N SER A 186 -4.52 -20.36 -18.40
CA SER A 186 -3.71 -21.13 -17.45
C SER A 186 -2.30 -20.59 -17.38
N GLY A 187 -1.79 -20.37 -16.16
CA GLY A 187 -0.46 -19.77 -15.97
C GLY A 187 -0.16 -19.37 -14.54
N ALA A 188 1.03 -18.81 -14.36
CA ALA A 188 1.49 -18.21 -13.11
C ALA A 188 1.35 -16.68 -13.20
N TYR A 189 0.81 -16.07 -12.15
CA TYR A 189 0.46 -14.66 -12.11
C TYR A 189 0.78 -14.03 -10.76
N ALA A 190 0.78 -12.72 -10.72
CA ALA A 190 0.73 -11.93 -9.49
C ALA A 190 -0.31 -10.82 -9.63
N LEU A 191 -0.81 -10.29 -8.51
CA LEU A 191 -1.65 -9.10 -8.48
C LEU A 191 -0.80 -7.90 -8.06
N SER A 192 -0.68 -6.91 -8.92
CA SER A 192 -0.08 -5.61 -8.60
C SER A 192 -1.18 -4.65 -8.15
N VAL A 193 -0.98 -4.01 -7.02
CA VAL A 193 -1.93 -3.06 -6.42
C VAL A 193 -1.23 -1.73 -6.21
N ARG A 194 -1.87 -0.65 -6.66
CA ARG A 194 -1.45 0.74 -6.45
C ARG A 194 -2.53 1.47 -5.66
N MET A 195 -2.14 2.23 -4.65
CA MET A 195 -3.05 3.05 -3.85
C MET A 195 -2.49 4.46 -3.69
N THR A 196 -3.40 5.42 -3.66
CA THR A 196 -3.12 6.84 -3.42
C THR A 196 -3.90 7.28 -2.18
N ASP A 197 -3.26 7.97 -1.26
CA ASP A 197 -3.90 8.57 -0.10
C ASP A 197 -4.60 9.90 -0.43
N LYS A 198 -5.23 10.51 0.56
CA LYS A 198 -5.89 11.82 0.40
C LYS A 198 -4.92 12.99 0.27
N ASN A 199 -3.66 12.81 0.64
CA ASN A 199 -2.59 13.80 0.47
C ASN A 199 -1.89 13.67 -0.89
N GLY A 200 -2.19 12.61 -1.68
CA GLY A 200 -1.66 12.38 -3.01
C GLY A 200 -0.37 11.54 -3.03
N LEU A 201 0.01 10.93 -1.90
CA LEU A 201 1.14 10.02 -1.86
C LEU A 201 0.73 8.64 -2.37
N GLU A 202 1.63 7.98 -3.11
CA GLU A 202 1.34 6.70 -3.74
C GLU A 202 2.23 5.59 -3.21
N ALA A 203 1.65 4.39 -3.09
CA ALA A 203 2.36 3.15 -2.84
C ALA A 203 1.91 2.08 -3.83
N THR A 204 2.82 1.14 -4.10
CA THR A 204 2.55 -0.04 -4.93
C THR A 204 3.04 -1.30 -4.20
N ALA A 205 2.24 -2.35 -4.22
CA ALA A 205 2.59 -3.67 -3.72
C ALA A 205 2.20 -4.75 -4.71
N LYS A 206 2.91 -5.88 -4.66
CA LYS A 206 2.64 -7.05 -5.49
C LYS A 206 2.41 -8.26 -4.59
N SER A 207 1.45 -9.13 -4.95
CA SER A 207 1.20 -10.38 -4.25
C SER A 207 2.33 -11.40 -4.46
N ASP A 208 2.31 -12.45 -3.65
CA ASP A 208 2.97 -13.71 -4.00
C ASP A 208 2.37 -14.26 -5.29
N ILE A 209 3.13 -15.16 -5.93
CA ILE A 209 2.69 -15.82 -7.18
C ILE A 209 1.52 -16.75 -6.87
N PHE A 210 0.49 -16.65 -7.69
CA PHE A 210 -0.64 -17.57 -7.72
C PHE A 210 -0.78 -18.23 -9.08
N TYR A 211 -1.51 -19.34 -9.13
CA TYR A 211 -1.64 -20.15 -10.33
C TYR A 211 -3.11 -20.32 -10.72
N ILE A 212 -3.39 -20.09 -12.01
CA ILE A 212 -4.71 -20.34 -12.62
C ILE A 212 -4.58 -21.55 -13.54
N ARG A 213 -5.60 -22.40 -13.53
CA ARG A 213 -5.69 -23.57 -14.38
C ARG A 213 -7.11 -23.71 -14.94
N ASN A 214 -7.32 -23.22 -16.14
CA ASN A 214 -8.60 -23.26 -16.86
C ASN A 214 -8.67 -24.35 -17.94
N SER A 215 -7.58 -25.09 -18.13
CA SER A 215 -7.53 -26.19 -19.11
C SER A 215 -7.22 -27.51 -18.43
N MET A 216 -7.87 -28.59 -18.90
CA MET A 216 -7.45 -29.92 -18.52
C MET A 216 -6.22 -30.31 -19.34
N PRO A 217 -5.22 -30.99 -18.74
CA PRO A 217 -4.13 -31.55 -19.51
C PRO A 217 -4.67 -32.54 -20.54
N THR A 218 -4.20 -32.42 -21.75
CA THR A 218 -4.44 -33.40 -22.79
C THR A 218 -3.27 -34.35 -22.91
N THR A 219 -3.53 -35.61 -23.16
CA THR A 219 -2.50 -36.60 -23.42
C THR A 219 -2.76 -37.22 -24.79
N ASP A 220 -1.72 -37.31 -25.58
CA ASP A 220 -1.75 -38.06 -26.82
C ASP A 220 -0.81 -39.29 -26.72
N VAL A 221 -1.29 -40.43 -27.15
CA VAL A 221 -0.55 -41.69 -27.09
C VAL A 221 -0.28 -42.16 -28.48
N SER A 222 0.96 -42.28 -28.85
CA SER A 222 1.40 -42.80 -30.13
C SER A 222 2.31 -44.02 -29.95
N LEU A 223 2.23 -44.94 -30.91
CA LEU A 223 3.08 -46.09 -30.96
C LEU A 223 4.33 -45.76 -31.76
N ILE A 224 5.50 -45.95 -31.16
CA ILE A 224 6.80 -45.84 -31.86
C ILE A 224 7.13 -47.21 -32.40
N THR A 225 7.00 -47.40 -33.71
CA THR A 225 7.41 -48.63 -34.42
C THR A 225 7.82 -48.25 -35.84
N ASP A 226 8.87 -48.89 -36.32
CA ASP A 226 9.34 -48.78 -37.71
C ASP A 226 8.64 -49.76 -38.63
N LEU A 227 7.79 -50.63 -38.08
CA LEU A 227 7.04 -51.63 -38.83
C LEU A 227 5.66 -51.14 -39.14
N THR A 228 5.30 -51.14 -40.43
CA THR A 228 3.96 -50.79 -40.88
C THR A 228 3.42 -51.91 -41.78
N TYR A 229 2.11 -52.18 -41.65
CA TYR A 229 1.36 -53.04 -42.59
C TYR A 229 0.10 -52.29 -43.02
N ARG A 230 -0.02 -52.05 -44.32
CA ARG A 230 -1.15 -51.30 -44.90
C ARG A 230 -1.33 -49.95 -44.22
N ASP A 231 -0.23 -49.20 -44.05
CA ASP A 231 -0.17 -47.88 -43.43
C ASP A 231 -0.61 -47.83 -41.95
N LYS A 232 -0.66 -48.99 -41.29
CA LYS A 232 -0.91 -49.10 -39.84
C LYS A 232 0.35 -49.59 -39.12
N PRO A 233 0.64 -49.02 -37.93
CA PRO A 233 1.79 -49.47 -37.13
C PRO A 233 1.60 -50.97 -36.77
N LEU A 234 2.63 -51.74 -36.92
CA LEU A 234 2.66 -53.17 -36.60
C LEU A 234 3.48 -53.36 -35.30
N ILE A 235 2.90 -54.06 -34.35
CA ILE A 235 3.55 -54.40 -33.10
C ILE A 235 4.19 -55.78 -33.26
N SER A 236 5.52 -55.86 -33.14
CA SER A 236 6.21 -57.14 -32.96
C SER A 236 6.27 -57.51 -31.48
N SER A 237 6.29 -58.78 -31.14
CA SER A 237 6.16 -59.24 -29.75
C SER A 237 7.29 -58.86 -28.82
N GLU A 238 8.36 -58.23 -29.30
CA GLU A 238 9.56 -58.05 -28.50
C GLU A 238 10.00 -56.58 -28.27
N ASP A 239 9.62 -55.60 -29.12
CA ASP A 239 10.10 -54.22 -28.97
C ASP A 239 9.08 -53.17 -29.49
N TYR A 240 8.09 -52.85 -28.70
CA TYR A 240 7.30 -51.65 -28.95
C TYR A 240 7.52 -50.60 -27.87
N LYS A 241 7.56 -49.36 -28.28
CA LYS A 241 7.60 -48.22 -27.38
C LYS A 241 6.34 -47.39 -27.56
N LEU A 242 5.77 -46.98 -26.44
CA LEU A 242 4.69 -46.01 -26.43
C LEU A 242 5.26 -44.64 -26.15
N LYS A 243 4.99 -43.67 -27.00
CA LYS A 243 5.24 -42.28 -26.76
C LYS A 243 3.94 -41.67 -26.22
N ILE A 244 4.04 -41.03 -25.06
CA ILE A 244 2.92 -40.32 -24.44
C ILE A 244 3.29 -38.85 -24.42
N ASP A 245 2.64 -38.04 -25.24
CA ASP A 245 2.79 -36.61 -25.27
C ASP A 245 1.78 -35.97 -24.34
N VAL A 246 2.23 -35.09 -23.44
CA VAL A 246 1.39 -34.36 -22.52
C VAL A 246 1.31 -32.89 -22.97
N SER A 247 0.12 -32.29 -22.87
CA SER A 247 -0.09 -30.92 -23.33
C SER A 247 0.87 -29.89 -22.69
N GLU A 248 1.09 -28.78 -23.40
CA GLU A 248 1.99 -27.72 -23.00
C GLU A 248 1.56 -26.95 -21.76
N ASP A 249 0.33 -27.10 -21.30
CA ASP A 249 -0.23 -26.38 -20.14
C ASP A 249 0.52 -26.64 -18.82
N PHE A 250 1.31 -27.70 -18.79
CA PHE A 250 2.19 -28.01 -17.66
C PHE A 250 3.57 -27.31 -17.70
N LYS A 251 3.96 -26.75 -18.84
CA LYS A 251 5.31 -26.17 -19.03
C LYS A 251 5.59 -24.94 -18.16
N ASN A 252 4.55 -24.21 -17.76
CA ASN A 252 4.67 -22.98 -17.01
C ASN A 252 4.52 -23.14 -15.49
N ALA A 253 4.23 -24.35 -15.03
CA ALA A 253 4.18 -24.62 -13.61
C ALA A 253 5.58 -24.80 -13.05
N ASP A 254 5.99 -23.95 -12.11
CA ASP A 254 7.30 -24.06 -11.47
C ASP A 254 7.48 -25.31 -10.60
N ASN A 255 6.43 -26.09 -10.44
CA ASN A 255 6.43 -27.28 -9.59
C ASN A 255 6.23 -28.55 -10.40
N THR A 256 7.32 -29.08 -10.93
CA THR A 256 7.37 -30.39 -11.62
C THR A 256 7.10 -31.57 -10.70
N GLU A 257 7.26 -31.41 -9.39
CA GLU A 257 7.16 -32.49 -8.41
C GLU A 257 5.74 -33.06 -8.25
N ASN A 258 4.70 -32.33 -8.63
CA ASN A 258 3.31 -32.74 -8.50
C ASN A 258 2.67 -33.29 -9.78
N GLN A 259 3.42 -33.40 -10.85
CA GLN A 259 2.93 -33.93 -12.11
C GLN A 259 3.33 -35.39 -12.24
N ASN A 260 2.36 -36.29 -12.14
CA ASN A 260 2.58 -37.71 -12.33
C ASN A 260 1.73 -38.16 -13.50
N LEU A 261 2.38 -38.87 -14.41
CA LEU A 261 1.70 -39.57 -15.48
C LEU A 261 1.37 -40.99 -15.02
N TYR A 262 0.10 -41.37 -15.22
CA TYR A 262 -0.37 -42.73 -14.98
C TYR A 262 -0.96 -43.28 -16.26
N TYR A 263 -0.70 -44.55 -16.54
CA TYR A 263 -1.29 -45.25 -17.64
C TYR A 263 -1.84 -46.57 -17.16
N ARG A 264 -2.78 -47.12 -17.92
CA ARG A 264 -3.29 -48.46 -17.73
C ARG A 264 -3.47 -49.14 -19.08
N VAL A 265 -3.30 -50.43 -19.13
CA VAL A 265 -3.41 -51.24 -20.34
C VAL A 265 -4.69 -52.06 -20.27
N SER A 266 -5.39 -52.12 -21.39
CA SER A 266 -6.55 -53.01 -21.56
C SER A 266 -6.24 -54.05 -22.64
N ASN A 267 -6.59 -55.27 -22.38
CA ASN A 267 -6.50 -56.35 -23.35
C ASN A 267 -7.84 -56.64 -24.07
N THR A 268 -8.90 -55.99 -23.59
CA THR A 268 -10.24 -56.06 -24.21
C THR A 268 -10.90 -54.68 -24.08
N VAL A 269 -11.89 -54.42 -24.93
CA VAL A 269 -12.71 -53.20 -24.80
C VAL A 269 -13.41 -53.23 -23.43
N ASP A 270 -13.28 -52.15 -22.71
CA ASP A 270 -13.89 -51.89 -21.38
C ASP A 270 -13.33 -52.68 -20.17
N THR A 271 -12.25 -53.43 -20.32
CA THR A 271 -11.61 -54.12 -19.20
C THR A 271 -10.17 -53.59 -19.02
N TYR A 272 -10.01 -52.71 -18.04
CA TYR A 272 -8.75 -52.05 -17.79
C TYR A 272 -8.01 -52.67 -16.59
N GLY A 273 -6.69 -52.80 -16.71
CA GLY A 273 -5.82 -53.14 -15.60
C GLY A 273 -5.68 -52.01 -14.57
N GLU A 274 -4.83 -52.23 -13.58
CA GLU A 274 -4.50 -51.23 -12.58
C GLU A 274 -3.74 -50.06 -13.21
N TRP A 275 -3.87 -48.87 -12.54
CA TRP A 275 -3.11 -47.69 -12.93
C TRP A 275 -1.62 -47.84 -12.58
N ILE A 276 -0.76 -47.64 -13.56
CA ILE A 276 0.71 -47.75 -13.44
C ILE A 276 1.27 -46.34 -13.53
N LYS A 277 2.10 -45.98 -12.58
CA LYS A 277 2.81 -44.70 -12.60
C LYS A 277 3.97 -44.76 -13.59
N ALA A 278 3.96 -43.91 -14.59
CA ALA A 278 4.98 -43.87 -15.65
C ALA A 278 6.26 -43.07 -15.24
N GLY A 279 6.22 -42.32 -14.15
CA GLY A 279 7.33 -41.48 -13.70
C GLY A 279 6.92 -40.02 -13.60
N ALA A 280 7.86 -39.14 -13.19
CA ALA A 280 7.67 -37.71 -13.21
C ALA A 280 7.85 -37.17 -14.64
N VAL A 281 6.98 -36.26 -15.05
CA VAL A 281 7.08 -35.56 -16.35
C VAL A 281 8.11 -34.43 -16.17
N ASN A 282 9.22 -34.46 -16.91
CA ASN A 282 10.18 -33.38 -16.91
C ASN A 282 9.71 -32.21 -17.81
N LYS A 283 9.96 -30.98 -17.39
CA LYS A 283 9.60 -29.76 -18.15
C LYS A 283 10.16 -29.71 -19.58
N THR A 284 11.23 -30.41 -19.84
CA THR A 284 11.92 -30.39 -21.14
C THR A 284 11.47 -31.50 -22.06
N ASP A 285 10.77 -32.51 -21.55
CA ASP A 285 10.39 -33.69 -22.31
C ASP A 285 8.92 -33.57 -22.75
N THR A 286 8.71 -33.44 -24.04
CA THR A 286 7.39 -33.48 -24.66
C THR A 286 6.89 -34.89 -24.85
N GLY A 287 7.57 -35.89 -24.27
CA GLY A 287 7.19 -37.30 -24.33
C GLY A 287 8.00 -38.18 -23.37
N LEU A 288 7.36 -39.21 -22.86
CA LEU A 288 8.00 -40.35 -22.17
C LEU A 288 8.27 -41.43 -23.21
N THR A 289 9.53 -41.79 -23.36
CA THR A 289 9.93 -42.97 -24.18
C THR A 289 10.29 -44.13 -23.29
#